data_05cf54e8e586b40c1f943c20b85bca4c
#
_entry.id   05cf54e8e586b40c1f943c20b85bca4c
#
_cell.length_a   1.000
_cell.length_b   1.000
_cell.length_c   1.000
_cell.angle_alpha   90.00
_cell.angle_beta   90.00
_cell.angle_gamma   90.00
#
_symmetry.space_group_name_H-M   'P 1'
#
loop_
_entity.id
_entity.type
_entity.pdbx_description
1 polymer ?
#
loop_
_entity_poly.entity_id
_entity_poly.type
_entity_poly.pdbx_seq_one_letter_code
_entity_poly.pdbx_strand_id
1 'polypeptide(L)'
;MNIPIEQMKSAYDKHQNLKVAASELGMKWQTLYWHLKKHNHPIIGNKSKYGSPKDKLASLSEKHFSNLVPDAINMNSTCFQSKWDFEIYGLKIDVKASCLHDAGERSRQKRYSFSVKKQESHVDFIVAFGYTDNIIKKCYLFPKEIIRYMETISVSEHKSKWSDYEIPLEDLRPFFERYRPCDARQ
;
A
#
# COMPACT_ATOMS: atom_id res chain seq x y z
N MET A 1 -28.01 -23.81 -15.10
CA MET A 1 -26.81 -24.56 -14.66
C MET A 1 -26.58 -24.28 -13.19
N ASN A 2 -26.53 -25.34 -12.39
CA ASN A 2 -26.28 -25.17 -10.95
C ASN A 2 -24.77 -25.41 -10.72
N ILE A 3 -23.98 -24.32 -10.67
CA ILE A 3 -22.53 -24.41 -10.50
C ILE A 3 -22.26 -24.62 -8.99
N PRO A 4 -21.49 -25.66 -8.61
CA PRO A 4 -21.16 -25.92 -7.20
C PRO A 4 -20.37 -24.75 -6.59
N ILE A 5 -20.61 -24.47 -5.30
CA ILE A 5 -19.93 -23.35 -4.61
C ILE A 5 -18.42 -23.50 -4.58
N GLU A 6 -17.90 -24.71 -4.48
CA GLU A 6 -16.45 -24.96 -4.47
C GLU A 6 -15.79 -24.60 -5.83
N GLN A 7 -16.50 -24.79 -6.93
CA GLN A 7 -16.06 -24.35 -8.25
C GLN A 7 -16.05 -22.81 -8.35
N MET A 8 -17.05 -22.14 -7.76
CA MET A 8 -17.12 -20.68 -7.68
C MET A 8 -15.96 -20.10 -6.86
N LYS A 9 -15.65 -20.70 -5.70
CA LYS A 9 -14.52 -20.33 -4.85
C LYS A 9 -13.19 -20.51 -5.60
N SER A 10 -12.98 -21.68 -6.18
CA SER A 10 -11.75 -22.00 -6.94
C SER A 10 -11.51 -21.04 -8.10
N ALA A 11 -12.55 -20.73 -8.88
CA ALA A 11 -12.44 -19.76 -9.98
C ALA A 11 -12.11 -18.35 -9.45
N TYR A 12 -12.71 -17.97 -8.32
CA TYR A 12 -12.41 -16.67 -7.72
C TYR A 12 -10.97 -16.61 -7.16
N ASP A 13 -10.51 -17.63 -6.44
CA ASP A 13 -9.16 -17.69 -5.87
C ASP A 13 -8.08 -17.66 -6.95
N LYS A 14 -8.32 -18.35 -8.07
CA LYS A 14 -7.45 -18.34 -9.25
C LYS A 14 -7.26 -16.95 -9.85
N HIS A 15 -8.34 -16.17 -9.94
CA HIS A 15 -8.31 -14.87 -10.60
C HIS A 15 -8.23 -13.68 -9.64
N GLN A 16 -8.80 -13.81 -8.44
CA GLN A 16 -8.99 -12.70 -7.50
C GLN A 16 -9.62 -11.46 -8.16
N ASN A 17 -10.52 -11.73 -9.12
CA ASN A 17 -11.30 -10.74 -9.85
C ASN A 17 -12.67 -11.30 -10.20
N LEU A 18 -13.72 -10.71 -9.64
CA LEU A 18 -15.10 -11.17 -9.79
C LEU A 18 -15.58 -11.24 -11.26
N LYS A 19 -15.20 -10.24 -12.07
CA LYS A 19 -15.63 -10.21 -13.47
C LYS A 19 -14.97 -11.31 -14.28
N VAL A 20 -13.67 -11.55 -14.08
CA VAL A 20 -12.92 -12.59 -14.80
C VAL A 20 -13.37 -13.97 -14.36
N ALA A 21 -13.49 -14.22 -13.04
CA ALA A 21 -13.97 -15.48 -12.51
C ALA A 21 -15.41 -15.80 -12.95
N ALA A 22 -16.29 -14.81 -12.93
CA ALA A 22 -17.67 -14.97 -13.40
C ALA A 22 -17.76 -15.26 -14.89
N SER A 23 -16.91 -14.63 -15.70
CA SER A 23 -16.81 -14.91 -17.14
C SER A 23 -16.34 -16.35 -17.41
N GLU A 24 -15.35 -16.86 -16.67
CA GLU A 24 -14.92 -18.26 -16.77
C GLU A 24 -16.05 -19.24 -16.44
N LEU A 25 -16.91 -18.89 -15.48
CA LEU A 25 -18.04 -19.69 -15.04
C LEU A 25 -19.32 -19.50 -15.90
N GLY A 26 -19.32 -18.59 -16.90
CA GLY A 26 -20.50 -18.27 -17.69
C GLY A 26 -21.64 -17.64 -16.89
N MET A 27 -21.35 -16.89 -15.82
CA MET A 27 -22.34 -16.26 -14.94
C MET A 27 -22.09 -14.76 -14.79
N LYS A 28 -23.09 -14.04 -14.23
CA LYS A 28 -22.95 -12.63 -13.87
C LYS A 28 -22.06 -12.47 -12.62
N TRP A 29 -21.18 -11.47 -12.58
CA TRP A 29 -20.31 -11.25 -11.44
C TRP A 29 -21.07 -10.94 -10.14
N GLN A 30 -22.26 -10.29 -10.22
CA GLN A 30 -23.12 -10.03 -9.06
C GLN A 30 -23.62 -11.33 -8.42
N THR A 31 -23.96 -12.32 -9.24
CA THR A 31 -24.39 -13.65 -8.78
C THR A 31 -23.23 -14.37 -8.09
N LEU A 32 -22.03 -14.36 -8.69
CA LEU A 32 -20.84 -14.92 -8.07
C LEU A 32 -20.54 -14.24 -6.72
N TYR A 33 -20.55 -12.89 -6.67
CA TYR A 33 -20.35 -12.13 -5.45
C TYR A 33 -21.30 -12.54 -4.34
N TRP A 34 -22.60 -12.65 -4.67
CA TRP A 34 -23.62 -13.05 -3.70
C TRP A 34 -23.37 -14.44 -3.13
N HIS A 35 -23.03 -15.43 -3.97
CA HIS A 35 -22.70 -16.79 -3.52
C HIS A 35 -21.46 -16.81 -2.63
N LEU A 36 -20.38 -16.15 -3.02
CA LEU A 36 -19.15 -16.06 -2.21
C LEU A 36 -19.43 -15.42 -0.85
N LYS A 37 -20.17 -14.30 -0.81
CA LYS A 37 -20.58 -13.63 0.43
C LYS A 37 -21.42 -14.56 1.34
N LYS A 38 -22.44 -15.22 0.78
CA LYS A 38 -23.31 -16.15 1.50
C LYS A 38 -22.52 -17.28 2.16
N HIS A 39 -21.42 -17.69 1.57
CA HIS A 39 -20.56 -18.76 2.08
C HIS A 39 -19.31 -18.24 2.81
N ASN A 40 -19.32 -16.97 3.25
CA ASN A 40 -18.24 -16.32 3.99
C ASN A 40 -16.85 -16.46 3.33
N HIS A 41 -16.81 -16.56 1.99
CA HIS A 41 -15.56 -16.61 1.27
C HIS A 41 -14.94 -15.20 1.17
N PRO A 42 -13.64 -15.02 1.49
CA PRO A 42 -13.00 -13.70 1.43
C PRO A 42 -12.95 -13.20 -0.01
N ILE A 43 -13.34 -11.94 -0.22
CA ILE A 43 -13.36 -11.30 -1.54
C ILE A 43 -12.29 -10.20 -1.56
N ILE A 44 -11.06 -10.61 -1.85
CA ILE A 44 -9.88 -9.71 -1.93
C ILE A 44 -9.47 -9.60 -3.39
N GLY A 45 -9.64 -8.40 -3.98
CA GLY A 45 -9.25 -8.17 -5.36
C GLY A 45 -7.74 -8.09 -5.56
N ASN A 46 -7.25 -8.64 -6.67
CA ASN A 46 -5.83 -8.53 -7.03
C ASN A 46 -5.53 -7.15 -7.65
N LYS A 47 -5.23 -6.18 -6.79
CA LYS A 47 -4.90 -4.80 -7.21
C LYS A 47 -3.62 -4.73 -8.05
N SER A 48 -2.64 -5.59 -7.80
CA SER A 48 -1.38 -5.60 -8.55
C SER A 48 -1.57 -6.01 -10.02
N LYS A 49 -2.51 -6.92 -10.29
CA LYS A 49 -2.81 -7.42 -11.64
C LYS A 49 -3.86 -6.58 -12.36
N TYR A 50 -4.97 -6.27 -11.68
CA TYR A 50 -6.17 -5.69 -12.29
C TYR A 50 -6.47 -4.24 -11.87
N GLY A 51 -5.70 -3.69 -10.94
CA GLY A 51 -5.86 -2.33 -10.46
C GLY A 51 -5.46 -1.28 -11.49
N SER A 52 -5.81 -0.03 -11.20
CA SER A 52 -5.32 1.14 -11.93
C SER A 52 -3.79 1.26 -11.82
N PRO A 53 -3.13 2.09 -12.64
CA PRO A 53 -1.71 2.35 -12.48
C PRO A 53 -1.33 2.80 -11.06
N LYS A 54 -2.20 3.56 -10.39
CA LYS A 54 -2.01 3.98 -8.99
C LYS A 54 -2.10 2.80 -8.02
N ASP A 55 -3.07 1.90 -8.20
CA ASP A 55 -3.21 0.71 -7.36
C ASP A 55 -2.02 -0.25 -7.52
N LYS A 56 -1.52 -0.39 -8.76
CA LYS A 56 -0.33 -1.20 -9.06
C LYS A 56 0.92 -0.62 -8.40
N LEU A 57 1.09 0.71 -8.47
CA LEU A 57 2.21 1.39 -7.81
C LEU A 57 2.12 1.26 -6.29
N ALA A 58 0.92 1.39 -5.69
CA ALA A 58 0.70 1.18 -4.27
C ALA A 58 1.06 -0.26 -3.86
N SER A 59 0.56 -1.27 -4.59
CA SER A 59 0.91 -2.68 -4.32
C SER A 59 2.41 -2.97 -4.47
N LEU A 60 3.08 -2.33 -5.43
CA LEU A 60 4.53 -2.42 -5.61
C LEU A 60 5.27 -1.83 -4.41
N SER A 61 4.83 -0.67 -3.92
CA SER A 61 5.45 0.01 -2.78
C SER A 61 5.28 -0.77 -1.48
N GLU A 62 4.10 -1.34 -1.23
CA GLU A 62 3.86 -2.23 -0.10
C GLU A 62 4.79 -3.46 -0.14
N LYS A 63 4.97 -4.06 -1.33
CA LYS A 63 5.92 -5.16 -1.52
C LYS A 63 7.37 -4.74 -1.26
N HIS A 64 7.79 -3.57 -1.73
CA HIS A 64 9.14 -3.05 -1.46
C HIS A 64 9.34 -2.82 0.03
N PHE A 65 8.37 -2.22 0.72
CA PHE A 65 8.45 -2.03 2.17
C PHE A 65 8.58 -3.38 2.91
N SER A 66 7.74 -4.36 2.57
CA SER A 66 7.82 -5.71 3.16
C SER A 66 9.18 -6.38 2.95
N ASN A 67 9.84 -6.15 1.81
CA ASN A 67 11.18 -6.68 1.55
C ASN A 67 12.27 -5.94 2.34
N LEU A 68 12.13 -4.62 2.50
CA LEU A 68 13.09 -3.79 3.25
C LEU A 68 12.95 -3.98 4.77
N VAL A 69 11.75 -4.25 5.24
CA VAL A 69 11.41 -4.40 6.67
C VAL A 69 10.64 -5.72 6.86
N PRO A 70 11.32 -6.87 6.78
CA PRO A 70 10.66 -8.19 6.80
C PRO A 70 9.99 -8.53 8.13
N ASP A 71 10.35 -7.83 9.22
CA ASP A 71 9.73 -7.99 10.54
C ASP A 71 8.35 -7.30 10.62
N ALA A 72 7.95 -6.52 9.61
CA ALA A 72 6.66 -5.82 9.58
C ALA A 72 5.52 -6.77 9.17
N ILE A 73 4.43 -6.73 9.90
CA ILE A 73 3.22 -7.53 9.66
C ILE A 73 2.34 -6.75 8.68
N ASN A 74 2.04 -7.35 7.53
CA ASN A 74 1.13 -6.77 6.55
C ASN A 74 -0.32 -6.91 7.03
N MET A 75 -0.95 -5.80 7.37
CA MET A 75 -2.32 -5.76 7.91
C MET A 75 -3.38 -5.98 6.83
N ASN A 76 -3.09 -5.66 5.57
CA ASN A 76 -4.01 -5.91 4.45
C ASN A 76 -4.17 -7.41 4.15
N SER A 77 -3.25 -8.26 4.60
CA SER A 77 -3.38 -9.72 4.51
C SER A 77 -4.26 -10.32 5.61
N THR A 78 -4.39 -9.64 6.74
CA THR A 78 -5.11 -10.13 7.93
C THR A 78 -6.48 -9.48 8.11
N CYS A 79 -6.64 -8.23 7.68
CA CYS A 79 -7.87 -7.47 7.85
C CYS A 79 -8.26 -6.75 6.55
N PHE A 80 -9.46 -7.03 6.06
CA PHE A 80 -9.99 -6.32 4.88
C PHE A 80 -10.19 -4.84 5.19
N GLN A 81 -9.59 -3.95 4.39
CA GLN A 81 -9.60 -2.49 4.56
C GLN A 81 -9.01 -2.03 5.90
N SER A 82 -7.82 -2.51 6.24
CA SER A 82 -7.06 -1.97 7.36
C SER A 82 -6.88 -0.45 7.22
N LYS A 83 -6.84 0.23 8.37
CA LYS A 83 -6.60 1.69 8.43
C LYS A 83 -5.12 2.05 8.26
N TRP A 84 -4.23 1.06 8.37
CA TRP A 84 -2.79 1.17 8.11
C TRP A 84 -2.31 -0.08 7.39
N ASP A 85 -1.21 0.03 6.65
CA ASP A 85 -0.72 -1.05 5.80
C ASP A 85 0.11 -2.08 6.56
N PHE A 86 0.95 -1.63 7.49
CA PHE A 86 1.85 -2.50 8.26
C PHE A 86 1.87 -2.16 9.74
N GLU A 87 2.19 -3.18 10.55
CA GLU A 87 2.47 -3.02 11.97
C GLU A 87 3.85 -3.61 12.28
N ILE A 88 4.68 -2.87 13.04
CA ILE A 88 5.99 -3.32 13.47
C ILE A 88 6.28 -2.79 14.88
N TYR A 89 6.56 -3.70 15.81
CA TYR A 89 6.84 -3.38 17.21
C TYR A 89 5.81 -2.45 17.88
N GLY A 90 4.53 -2.60 17.51
CA GLY A 90 3.43 -1.76 17.98
C GLY A 90 3.25 -0.44 17.22
N LEU A 91 4.13 -0.10 16.29
CA LEU A 91 4.00 1.07 15.44
C LEU A 91 3.13 0.77 14.22
N LYS A 92 2.25 1.69 13.86
CA LYS A 92 1.35 1.64 12.71
C LYS A 92 1.93 2.43 11.56
N ILE A 93 2.16 1.76 10.44
CA ILE A 93 2.83 2.31 9.28
C ILE A 93 1.88 2.31 8.09
N ASP A 94 1.82 3.41 7.38
CA ASP A 94 1.17 3.51 6.09
C ASP A 94 2.21 3.78 5.00
N VAL A 95 2.09 3.08 3.87
CA VAL A 95 3.03 3.18 2.77
C VAL A 95 2.42 3.99 1.63
N LYS A 96 3.10 5.03 1.20
CA LYS A 96 2.69 5.88 0.09
C LYS A 96 3.68 5.80 -1.06
N ALA A 97 3.17 5.91 -2.28
CA ALA A 97 3.98 5.93 -3.48
C ALA A 97 3.59 7.08 -4.41
N SER A 98 4.57 7.65 -5.06
CA SER A 98 4.37 8.65 -6.11
C SER A 98 5.41 8.48 -7.20
N CYS A 99 4.99 8.52 -8.47
CA CYS A 99 5.92 8.73 -9.56
C CYS A 99 6.30 10.20 -9.66
N LEU A 100 7.51 10.44 -10.16
CA LEU A 100 7.94 11.79 -10.50
C LEU A 100 7.05 12.36 -11.61
N HIS A 101 6.49 13.54 -11.41
CA HIS A 101 5.61 14.21 -12.36
C HIS A 101 5.86 15.72 -12.39
N ASP A 102 5.42 16.35 -13.47
CA ASP A 102 5.56 17.79 -13.62
C ASP A 102 4.66 18.53 -12.62
N ALA A 103 5.16 19.61 -12.04
CA ALA A 103 4.45 20.39 -11.03
C ALA A 103 3.27 21.21 -11.58
N GLY A 104 3.05 21.19 -12.90
CA GLY A 104 2.03 21.91 -13.65
C GLY A 104 2.60 22.56 -14.89
N GLU A 105 1.73 22.99 -15.79
CA GLU A 105 2.11 23.52 -17.13
C GLU A 105 3.09 24.69 -17.10
N ARG A 106 3.10 25.47 -16.01
CA ARG A 106 3.97 26.65 -15.86
C ARG A 106 5.25 26.39 -15.07
N SER A 107 5.44 25.16 -14.55
CA SER A 107 6.58 24.82 -13.73
C SER A 107 7.48 23.81 -14.45
N ARG A 108 8.76 24.14 -14.57
CA ARG A 108 9.80 23.21 -15.04
C ARG A 108 10.26 22.23 -13.94
N GLN A 109 9.74 22.37 -12.73
CA GLN A 109 10.12 21.52 -11.62
C GLN A 109 9.29 20.25 -11.61
N LYS A 110 9.95 19.13 -11.42
CA LYS A 110 9.30 17.85 -11.16
C LYS A 110 9.17 17.60 -9.66
N ARG A 111 8.15 16.85 -9.28
CA ARG A 111 7.87 16.54 -7.88
C ARG A 111 7.21 15.19 -7.68
N TYR A 112 7.30 14.69 -6.46
CA TYR A 112 6.51 13.60 -5.93
C TYR A 112 5.36 14.17 -5.10
N SER A 113 4.18 13.54 -5.13
CA SER A 113 3.01 13.98 -4.36
C SER A 113 2.39 12.80 -3.61
N PHE A 114 2.38 12.88 -2.29
CA PHE A 114 1.88 11.85 -1.40
C PHE A 114 0.62 12.34 -0.70
N SER A 115 -0.52 11.68 -0.94
CA SER A 115 -1.77 11.99 -0.25
C SER A 115 -1.76 11.41 1.15
N VAL A 116 -1.91 12.24 2.18
CA VAL A 116 -1.80 11.86 3.60
C VAL A 116 -3.08 12.14 4.41
N LYS A 117 -4.06 12.83 3.84
CA LYS A 117 -5.29 13.29 4.51
C LYS A 117 -6.04 12.22 5.33
N LYS A 118 -6.05 10.97 4.86
CA LYS A 118 -6.81 9.89 5.50
C LYS A 118 -6.06 9.19 6.64
N GLN A 119 -4.78 9.48 6.82
CA GLN A 119 -3.88 8.72 7.69
C GLN A 119 -3.56 9.41 9.01
N GLU A 120 -3.84 10.69 9.11
CA GLU A 120 -3.47 11.57 10.23
C GLU A 120 -3.75 11.01 11.63
N SER A 121 -4.87 10.31 11.80
CA SER A 121 -5.32 9.82 13.11
C SER A 121 -5.01 8.35 13.39
N HIS A 122 -4.44 7.63 12.43
CA HIS A 122 -4.40 6.17 12.48
C HIS A 122 -3.00 5.57 12.41
N VAL A 123 -1.98 6.35 12.05
CA VAL A 123 -0.62 5.87 11.83
C VAL A 123 0.38 6.62 12.70
N ASP A 124 1.50 5.99 13.01
CA ASP A 124 2.62 6.60 13.70
C ASP A 124 3.63 7.16 12.70
N PHE A 125 3.79 6.48 11.57
CA PHE A 125 4.68 6.92 10.48
C PHE A 125 4.04 6.67 9.11
N ILE A 126 4.39 7.54 8.16
CA ILE A 126 4.22 7.28 6.73
C ILE A 126 5.59 7.05 6.11
N VAL A 127 5.75 5.90 5.43
CA VAL A 127 6.89 5.64 4.56
C VAL A 127 6.47 5.98 3.13
N ALA A 128 7.16 6.97 2.52
CA ALA A 128 6.78 7.48 1.21
C ALA A 128 7.90 7.24 0.17
N PHE A 129 7.61 6.43 -0.83
CA PHE A 129 8.55 6.10 -1.90
C PHE A 129 8.29 6.94 -3.15
N GLY A 130 9.32 7.67 -3.58
CA GLY A 130 9.36 8.39 -4.84
C GLY A 130 9.98 7.53 -5.95
N TYR A 131 9.19 7.24 -6.99
CA TYR A 131 9.60 6.40 -8.12
C TYR A 131 9.93 7.21 -9.36
N THR A 132 10.98 6.80 -10.05
CA THR A 132 11.28 7.20 -11.44
C THR A 132 11.59 5.92 -12.19
N ASP A 133 10.89 5.67 -13.31
CA ASP A 133 11.07 4.46 -14.14
C ASP A 133 10.94 3.15 -13.33
N ASN A 134 9.97 3.09 -12.42
CA ASN A 134 9.71 1.99 -11.49
C ASN A 134 10.83 1.67 -10.48
N ILE A 135 11.82 2.57 -10.38
CA ILE A 135 12.92 2.46 -9.42
C ILE A 135 12.68 3.47 -8.28
N ILE A 136 12.86 3.04 -7.03
CA ILE A 136 12.83 3.96 -5.89
C ILE A 136 14.03 4.88 -5.99
N LYS A 137 13.78 6.18 -6.13
CA LYS A 137 14.81 7.24 -6.15
C LYS A 137 14.86 8.02 -4.85
N LYS A 138 13.73 8.06 -4.13
CA LYS A 138 13.60 8.78 -2.88
C LYS A 138 12.79 7.95 -1.89
N CYS A 139 13.19 7.98 -0.64
CA CYS A 139 12.43 7.43 0.47
C CYS A 139 12.33 8.47 1.57
N TYR A 140 11.13 8.67 2.09
CA TYR A 140 10.86 9.59 3.18
C TYR A 140 10.17 8.86 4.32
N LEU A 141 10.51 9.25 5.54
CA LEU A 141 9.87 8.77 6.76
C LEU A 141 9.24 9.96 7.48
N PHE A 142 7.92 10.09 7.36
CA PHE A 142 7.17 11.18 7.97
C PHE A 142 6.50 10.71 9.26
N PRO A 143 6.86 11.25 10.44
CA PRO A 143 6.14 10.99 11.67
C PRO A 143 4.77 11.68 11.66
N LYS A 144 3.82 11.15 12.41
CA LYS A 144 2.42 11.64 12.45
C LYS A 144 2.29 13.13 12.78
N GLU A 145 3.21 13.66 13.59
CA GLU A 145 3.21 15.07 13.98
C GLU A 145 3.39 16.00 12.78
N ILE A 146 4.13 15.54 11.77
CA ILE A 146 4.43 16.33 10.56
C ILE A 146 3.29 16.28 9.55
N ILE A 147 2.57 15.16 9.50
CA ILE A 147 1.45 15.00 8.54
C ILE A 147 0.14 15.61 9.05
N ARG A 148 0.10 15.95 10.33
CA ARG A 148 -1.09 16.50 10.98
C ARG A 148 -1.57 17.76 10.27
N TYR A 149 -2.87 17.79 9.94
CA TYR A 149 -3.52 18.86 9.16
C TYR A 149 -3.09 18.98 7.70
N MET A 150 -2.37 17.98 7.17
CA MET A 150 -1.96 17.99 5.77
C MET A 150 -2.87 17.09 4.92
N GLU A 151 -3.16 17.53 3.70
CA GLU A 151 -3.85 16.70 2.70
C GLU A 151 -2.85 15.98 1.80
N THR A 152 -1.78 16.68 1.43
CA THR A 152 -0.77 16.19 0.49
C THR A 152 0.61 16.74 0.87
N ILE A 153 1.61 15.88 0.87
CA ILE A 153 3.01 16.25 0.95
C ILE A 153 3.55 16.28 -0.48
N SER A 154 4.03 17.43 -0.91
CA SER A 154 4.64 17.62 -2.23
C SER A 154 6.13 17.88 -2.08
N VAL A 155 6.93 16.99 -2.64
CA VAL A 155 8.40 17.02 -2.53
C VAL A 155 9.00 17.26 -3.91
N SER A 156 9.84 18.28 -4.07
CA SER A 156 10.54 18.50 -5.32
C SER A 156 11.65 17.45 -5.54
N GLU A 157 11.97 17.18 -6.80
CA GLU A 157 13.04 16.24 -7.17
C GLU A 157 14.38 16.59 -6.51
N HIS A 158 14.64 17.89 -6.39
CA HIS A 158 15.84 18.42 -5.76
C HIS A 158 15.60 18.75 -4.27
N LYS A 159 16.37 19.67 -3.71
CA LYS A 159 16.25 20.08 -2.31
C LYS A 159 14.90 20.72 -2.00
N SER A 160 14.26 20.27 -0.93
CA SER A 160 13.00 20.82 -0.44
C SER A 160 13.00 20.88 1.09
N LYS A 161 11.99 21.54 1.68
CA LYS A 161 11.77 21.55 3.14
C LYS A 161 11.57 20.17 3.74
N TRP A 162 11.31 19.16 2.91
CA TRP A 162 11.09 17.78 3.31
C TRP A 162 12.36 16.92 3.29
N SER A 163 13.50 17.49 2.88
CA SER A 163 14.78 16.76 2.79
C SER A 163 15.24 16.21 4.14
N ASP A 164 14.85 16.85 5.26
CA ASP A 164 15.17 16.38 6.61
C ASP A 164 14.48 15.06 6.98
N TYR A 165 13.45 14.66 6.24
CA TYR A 165 12.74 13.39 6.40
C TYR A 165 13.15 12.34 5.38
N GLU A 166 14.11 12.65 4.50
CA GLU A 166 14.66 11.68 3.57
C GLU A 166 15.53 10.68 4.33
N ILE A 167 15.30 9.38 4.09
CA ILE A 167 16.01 8.30 4.74
C ILE A 167 16.56 7.35 3.67
N PRO A 168 17.83 6.89 3.76
CA PRO A 168 18.35 5.81 2.93
C PRO A 168 17.51 4.54 3.09
N LEU A 169 17.34 3.77 2.02
CA LEU A 169 16.52 2.54 2.06
C LEU A 169 17.07 1.53 3.07
N GLU A 170 18.39 1.43 3.16
CA GLU A 170 19.13 0.57 4.09
C GLU A 170 18.92 0.95 5.57
N ASP A 171 18.55 2.18 5.86
CA ASP A 171 18.35 2.67 7.23
C ASP A 171 16.91 2.48 7.72
N LEU A 172 15.95 2.12 6.85
CA LEU A 172 14.55 1.90 7.27
C LEU A 172 14.41 0.82 8.33
N ARG A 173 15.00 -0.35 8.09
CA ARG A 173 14.95 -1.45 9.05
C ARG A 173 15.65 -1.11 10.36
N PRO A 174 16.91 -0.62 10.38
CA PRO A 174 17.59 -0.16 11.59
C PRO A 174 16.81 0.90 12.37
N PHE A 175 16.11 1.79 11.67
CA PHE A 175 15.25 2.78 12.33
C PHE A 175 14.15 2.10 13.16
N PHE A 176 13.39 1.18 12.58
CA PHE A 176 12.31 0.51 13.28
C PHE A 176 12.79 -0.45 14.36
N GLU A 177 13.95 -1.09 14.18
CA GLU A 177 14.56 -1.97 15.19
C GLU A 177 14.82 -1.27 16.53
N ARG A 178 14.97 0.06 16.55
CA ARG A 178 15.11 0.84 17.79
C ARG A 178 13.86 0.78 18.68
N TYR A 179 12.70 0.48 18.10
CA TYR A 179 11.42 0.35 18.82
C TYR A 179 11.14 -1.09 19.26
N ARG A 180 12.04 -2.03 18.96
CA ARG A 180 11.89 -3.42 19.41
C ARG A 180 11.89 -3.47 20.94
N PRO A 181 10.87 -4.12 21.57
CA PRO A 181 10.86 -4.33 23.02
C PRO A 181 12.15 -5.00 23.51
N CYS A 182 12.65 -4.59 24.67
CA CYS A 182 13.92 -5.09 25.23
C CYS A 182 13.91 -6.61 25.48
N ASP A 183 12.75 -7.21 25.76
CA ASP A 183 12.60 -8.64 26.03
C ASP A 183 12.75 -9.53 24.77
N ALA A 184 12.78 -8.96 23.58
CA ALA A 184 12.94 -9.69 22.32
C ALA A 184 14.40 -9.78 21.84
N ARG A 185 15.39 -9.43 22.66
CA ARG A 185 16.83 -9.44 22.31
C ARG A 185 17.59 -10.64 22.88
N GLN A 186 16.88 -11.76 23.11
CA GLN A 186 17.53 -13.04 23.48
C GLN A 186 17.64 -13.98 22.29
#